data_9abdcdc40485cf75cdd6889bbc574a3c
#
_entry.id   9abdcdc40485cf75cdd6889bbc574a3c
#
_cell.length_a   1.000
_cell.length_b   1.000
_cell.length_c   1.000
_cell.angle_alpha   90.00
_cell.angle_beta   90.00
_cell.angle_gamma   90.00
#
_symmetry.space_group_name_H-M   'P 1'
#
loop_
_entity.id
_entity.type
_entity.pdbx_description
1 polymer ?
#
loop_
_entity_poly.entity_id
_entity_poly.type
_entity_poly.pdbx_seq_one_letter_code
_entity_poly.pdbx_strand_id
1 'polypeptide(L)'
;MVNRAHLARSAALLALAAAAISCRSINAPAGVDREMAASIPADTLILGGVKLDELRASPLYPKLPPAARALAEPLRDARYLLLASNGKDIVAIARGRFREAPPGATLVAPGLAVTGSPGSVRAAIAQYKTGRNGAPDLLARAASLADGRQIWMVARGGVPLPVTGNAANLNRLLRDTEYAGIAVRLGSGIEIEATAVGRTAEAGREFEENLRAILSLTAAASARQPDVVALIRSIQIRREDRTVRASLSGGAAAADRLLRLVPR
;
A
#
# COMPACT_ATOMS: atom_id res chain seq x y z
N MET A 1 21.23 14.74 -57.70
CA MET A 1 19.99 15.34 -57.07
C MET A 1 19.48 14.32 -56.05
N VAL A 2 19.81 14.49 -54.78
CA VAL A 2 19.35 13.60 -53.72
C VAL A 2 17.91 13.99 -53.37
N ASN A 3 17.04 13.01 -53.40
CA ASN A 3 15.57 13.14 -53.36
C ASN A 3 15.13 13.63 -51.95
N ARG A 4 14.78 14.92 -51.85
CA ARG A 4 14.28 15.59 -50.60
C ARG A 4 13.08 14.89 -49.94
N ALA A 5 12.34 14.07 -50.72
CA ALA A 5 11.20 13.31 -50.17
C ALA A 5 11.58 12.14 -49.23
N HIS A 6 12.75 11.56 -49.39
CA HIS A 6 13.22 10.49 -48.52
C HIS A 6 13.74 11.02 -47.18
N LEU A 7 14.35 12.20 -47.12
CA LEU A 7 14.80 12.85 -45.88
C LEU A 7 13.61 13.30 -45.00
N ALA A 8 12.52 13.79 -45.60
CA ALA A 8 11.34 14.19 -44.86
C ALA A 8 10.59 12.99 -44.19
N ARG A 9 10.52 11.85 -44.92
CA ARG A 9 9.92 10.63 -44.37
C ARG A 9 10.74 9.99 -43.24
N SER A 10 12.06 10.03 -43.33
CA SER A 10 12.94 9.52 -42.26
C SER A 10 12.91 10.38 -41.00
N ALA A 11 12.78 11.70 -41.14
CA ALA A 11 12.64 12.62 -40.01
C ALA A 11 11.29 12.45 -39.28
N ALA A 12 10.20 12.22 -40.04
CA ALA A 12 8.88 11.97 -39.47
C ALA A 12 8.79 10.64 -38.70
N LEU A 13 9.45 9.59 -39.18
CA LEU A 13 9.55 8.29 -38.49
C LEU A 13 10.38 8.36 -37.21
N LEU A 14 11.47 9.12 -37.20
CA LEU A 14 12.28 9.36 -36.02
C LEU A 14 11.53 10.20 -34.96
N ALA A 15 10.71 11.17 -35.38
CA ALA A 15 9.89 11.97 -34.48
C ALA A 15 8.76 11.15 -33.84
N LEU A 16 8.14 10.22 -34.59
CA LEU A 16 7.13 9.29 -34.05
C LEU A 16 7.75 8.28 -33.05
N ALA A 17 8.96 7.78 -33.33
CA ALA A 17 9.66 6.89 -32.43
C ALA A 17 10.07 7.60 -31.10
N ALA A 18 10.46 8.87 -31.19
CA ALA A 18 10.78 9.66 -29.99
C ALA A 18 9.54 9.98 -29.12
N ALA A 19 8.36 10.16 -29.73
CA ALA A 19 7.10 10.36 -29.01
C ALA A 19 6.63 9.09 -28.28
N ALA A 20 6.92 7.90 -28.81
CA ALA A 20 6.58 6.63 -28.18
C ALA A 20 7.44 6.30 -26.94
N ILE A 21 8.59 6.93 -26.75
CA ILE A 21 9.48 6.72 -25.59
C ILE A 21 9.05 7.55 -24.37
N SER A 22 8.15 8.55 -24.55
CA SER A 22 7.74 9.46 -23.47
C SER A 22 6.65 8.92 -22.53
N CYS A 23 5.99 7.82 -22.86
CA CYS A 23 5.03 7.15 -21.98
C CYS A 23 5.67 5.92 -21.31
N ARG A 24 6.72 6.12 -20.51
CA ARG A 24 7.06 5.11 -19.51
C ARG A 24 5.96 5.14 -18.47
N SER A 25 5.00 4.23 -18.59
CA SER A 25 4.06 3.93 -17.51
C SER A 25 4.86 3.59 -16.28
N ILE A 26 4.59 4.28 -15.17
CA ILE A 26 5.17 3.89 -13.90
C ILE A 26 4.56 2.54 -13.52
N ASN A 27 5.37 1.60 -13.08
CA ASN A 27 4.86 0.38 -12.47
C ASN A 27 4.42 0.70 -11.05
N ALA A 28 3.18 1.13 -10.90
CA ALA A 28 2.59 1.62 -9.66
C ALA A 28 1.12 1.20 -9.57
N PRO A 29 0.54 1.16 -8.34
CA PRO A 29 -0.87 0.89 -8.14
C PRO A 29 -1.76 1.87 -8.90
N ALA A 30 -2.92 1.39 -9.35
CA ALA A 30 -3.92 2.24 -9.98
C ALA A 30 -4.33 3.40 -9.04
N GLY A 31 -4.31 4.63 -9.57
CA GLY A 31 -4.55 5.86 -8.81
C GLY A 31 -3.29 6.56 -8.30
N VAL A 32 -2.12 5.91 -8.35
CA VAL A 32 -0.82 6.55 -8.08
C VAL A 32 -0.27 7.09 -9.39
N ASP A 33 -0.36 8.40 -9.57
CA ASP A 33 0.20 9.08 -10.73
C ASP A 33 1.70 9.38 -10.57
N ARG A 34 2.30 9.91 -11.64
CA ARG A 34 3.73 10.22 -11.68
C ARG A 34 4.16 11.23 -10.62
N GLU A 35 3.34 12.25 -10.35
CA GLU A 35 3.65 13.29 -9.38
C GLU A 35 3.59 12.76 -7.95
N MET A 36 2.59 11.92 -7.63
CA MET A 36 2.53 11.21 -6.35
C MET A 36 3.77 10.32 -6.15
N ALA A 37 4.13 9.53 -7.16
CA ALA A 37 5.29 8.66 -7.11
C ALA A 37 6.60 9.45 -6.94
N ALA A 38 6.72 10.60 -7.60
CA ALA A 38 7.86 11.50 -7.45
C ALA A 38 7.92 12.20 -6.08
N SER A 39 6.81 12.23 -5.32
CA SER A 39 6.79 12.81 -3.98
C SER A 39 7.17 11.81 -2.87
N ILE A 40 7.35 10.53 -3.19
CA ILE A 40 7.76 9.51 -2.22
C ILE A 40 9.24 9.69 -1.91
N PRO A 41 9.64 9.93 -0.63
CA PRO A 41 11.05 10.05 -0.28
C PRO A 41 11.87 8.78 -0.64
N ALA A 42 13.12 8.96 -1.05
CA ALA A 42 13.99 7.87 -1.50
C ALA A 42 14.36 6.87 -0.39
N ASP A 43 14.38 7.32 0.86
CA ASP A 43 14.65 6.50 2.05
C ASP A 43 13.43 5.74 2.59
N THR A 44 12.32 5.72 1.84
CA THR A 44 11.08 5.03 2.22
C THR A 44 11.32 3.52 2.37
N LEU A 45 10.92 2.98 3.50
CA LEU A 45 10.98 1.57 3.85
C LEU A 45 9.60 0.90 3.88
N ILE A 46 8.57 1.67 4.19
CA ILE A 46 7.17 1.24 4.23
C ILE A 46 6.35 2.20 3.38
N LEU A 47 5.57 1.66 2.47
CA LEU A 47 4.68 2.42 1.60
C LEU A 47 3.27 1.84 1.68
N GLY A 48 2.29 2.67 1.98
CA GLY A 48 0.87 2.32 2.01
C GLY A 48 0.04 3.21 1.12
N GLY A 49 -1.08 2.72 0.64
CA GLY A 49 -2.02 3.48 -0.17
C GLY A 49 -3.47 3.19 0.17
N VAL A 50 -4.29 4.23 0.07
CA VAL A 50 -5.74 4.16 0.27
C VAL A 50 -6.44 4.88 -0.87
N LYS A 51 -7.28 4.15 -1.60
CA LYS A 51 -8.20 4.71 -2.60
C LYS A 51 -9.44 5.22 -1.88
N LEU A 52 -9.40 6.47 -1.46
CA LEU A 52 -10.43 7.06 -0.58
C LEU A 52 -11.81 7.14 -1.25
N ASP A 53 -11.88 7.39 -2.55
CA ASP A 53 -13.16 7.43 -3.28
C ASP A 53 -13.80 6.04 -3.31
N GLU A 54 -13.03 4.99 -3.64
CA GLU A 54 -13.51 3.62 -3.65
C GLU A 54 -13.87 3.13 -2.23
N LEU A 55 -13.09 3.54 -1.22
CA LEU A 55 -13.35 3.20 0.17
C LEU A 55 -14.67 3.82 0.66
N ARG A 56 -14.91 5.10 0.36
CA ARG A 56 -16.18 5.79 0.72
C ARG A 56 -17.38 5.22 0.00
N ALA A 57 -17.21 4.74 -1.23
CA ALA A 57 -18.26 4.08 -2.00
C ALA A 57 -18.57 2.65 -1.51
N SER A 58 -17.74 2.08 -0.64
CA SER A 58 -17.96 0.74 -0.09
C SER A 58 -19.20 0.68 0.81
N PRO A 59 -20.06 -0.34 0.68
CA PRO A 59 -21.19 -0.57 1.60
C PRO A 59 -20.76 -0.77 3.07
N LEU A 60 -19.49 -1.10 3.31
CA LEU A 60 -18.92 -1.28 4.65
C LEU A 60 -18.41 0.04 5.26
N TYR A 61 -18.23 1.10 4.47
CA TYR A 61 -17.71 2.37 4.98
C TYR A 61 -18.53 2.96 6.14
N PRO A 62 -19.87 2.99 6.10
CA PRO A 62 -20.68 3.47 7.23
C PRO A 62 -20.53 2.63 8.51
N LYS A 63 -20.11 1.36 8.38
CA LYS A 63 -19.91 0.43 9.49
C LYS A 63 -18.51 0.53 10.12
N LEU A 64 -17.58 1.27 9.50
CA LEU A 64 -16.27 1.51 10.08
C LEU A 64 -16.40 2.22 11.43
N PRO A 65 -15.51 1.94 12.40
CA PRO A 65 -15.48 2.63 13.68
C PRO A 65 -15.49 4.15 13.52
N PRO A 66 -16.21 4.91 14.38
CA PRO A 66 -16.26 6.38 14.29
C PRO A 66 -14.87 7.02 14.23
N ALA A 67 -13.91 6.50 15.02
CA ALA A 67 -12.52 6.97 15.01
C ALA A 67 -11.86 6.83 13.63
N ALA A 68 -12.07 5.71 12.93
CA ALA A 68 -11.53 5.50 11.58
C ALA A 68 -12.17 6.45 10.55
N ARG A 69 -13.48 6.73 10.68
CA ARG A 69 -14.18 7.71 9.83
C ARG A 69 -13.74 9.14 10.12
N ALA A 70 -13.53 9.49 11.39
CA ALA A 70 -13.04 10.80 11.78
C ALA A 70 -11.63 11.11 11.22
N LEU A 71 -10.77 10.11 11.07
CA LEU A 71 -9.47 10.25 10.40
C LEU A 71 -9.61 10.57 8.91
N ALA A 72 -10.71 10.19 8.27
CA ALA A 72 -10.96 10.46 6.87
C ALA A 72 -11.61 11.83 6.61
N GLU A 73 -12.17 12.49 7.63
CA GLU A 73 -12.89 13.77 7.50
C GLU A 73 -11.99 14.92 6.99
N PRO A 74 -10.77 15.13 7.51
CA PRO A 74 -9.84 16.14 6.98
C PRO A 74 -9.43 15.85 5.53
N LEU A 75 -9.63 14.62 5.06
CA LEU A 75 -9.27 14.14 3.73
C LEU A 75 -10.46 14.07 2.77
N ARG A 76 -11.59 14.73 3.08
CA ARG A 76 -12.83 14.65 2.28
C ARG A 76 -12.63 14.98 0.80
N ASP A 77 -11.74 15.92 0.49
CA ASP A 77 -11.41 16.33 -0.87
C ASP A 77 -10.30 15.49 -1.51
N ALA A 78 -9.70 14.58 -0.75
CA ALA A 78 -8.72 13.64 -1.26
C ALA A 78 -9.40 12.42 -1.90
N ARG A 79 -8.88 12.00 -3.05
CA ARG A 79 -9.29 10.78 -3.76
C ARG A 79 -8.36 9.62 -3.46
N TYR A 80 -7.10 9.92 -3.26
CA TYR A 80 -6.06 8.94 -2.98
C TYR A 80 -5.11 9.46 -1.90
N LEU A 81 -4.68 8.57 -1.02
CA LEU A 81 -3.69 8.85 0.02
C LEU A 81 -2.55 7.84 -0.09
N LEU A 82 -1.30 8.32 -0.14
CA LEU A 82 -0.10 7.52 0.12
C LEU A 82 0.48 7.87 1.48
N LEU A 83 0.97 6.86 2.17
CA LEU A 83 1.72 6.98 3.42
C LEU A 83 3.10 6.38 3.19
N ALA A 84 4.15 7.18 3.30
CA ALA A 84 5.52 6.73 3.17
C ALA A 84 6.27 6.92 4.50
N SER A 85 6.94 5.87 4.96
CA SER A 85 7.70 5.89 6.21
C SER A 85 9.10 5.32 6.00
N ASN A 86 10.08 5.95 6.66
CA ASN A 86 11.47 5.45 6.75
C ASN A 86 11.74 4.71 8.08
N GLY A 87 10.67 4.36 8.83
CA GLY A 87 10.75 3.71 10.13
C GLY A 87 10.84 4.66 11.32
N LYS A 88 11.09 5.95 11.09
CA LYS A 88 11.14 7.01 12.12
C LYS A 88 10.05 8.05 11.87
N ASP A 89 9.99 8.54 10.67
CA ASP A 89 9.07 9.57 10.23
C ASP A 89 8.06 9.01 9.23
N ILE A 90 6.90 9.68 9.16
CA ILE A 90 5.85 9.39 8.19
C ILE A 90 5.54 10.66 7.42
N VAL A 91 5.39 10.55 6.11
CA VAL A 91 4.79 11.57 5.26
C VAL A 91 3.53 11.01 4.60
N ALA A 92 2.48 11.80 4.62
CA ALA A 92 1.26 11.55 3.88
C ALA A 92 1.25 12.40 2.62
N ILE A 93 0.95 11.79 1.48
CA ILE A 93 0.90 12.39 0.14
C ILE A 93 -0.53 12.19 -0.36
N ALA A 94 -1.29 13.26 -0.51
CA ALA A 94 -2.69 13.20 -0.87
C ALA A 94 -2.93 13.78 -2.27
N ARG A 95 -3.63 13.04 -3.11
CA ARG A 95 -4.17 13.51 -4.40
C ARG A 95 -5.66 13.79 -4.24
N GLY A 96 -6.09 14.97 -4.63
CA GLY A 96 -7.49 15.36 -4.50
C GLY A 96 -7.87 16.61 -5.29
N ARG A 97 -8.97 17.25 -4.92
CA ARG A 97 -9.47 18.48 -5.53
C ARG A 97 -9.05 19.71 -4.72
N PHE A 98 -7.81 19.75 -4.27
CA PHE A 98 -7.28 20.84 -3.46
C PHE A 98 -7.03 22.08 -4.33
N ARG A 99 -7.68 23.18 -4.03
CA ARG A 99 -7.37 24.52 -4.56
C ARG A 99 -6.36 25.24 -3.66
N GLU A 100 -6.48 25.00 -2.36
CA GLU A 100 -5.60 25.51 -1.31
C GLU A 100 -5.06 24.36 -0.48
N ALA A 101 -3.96 24.57 0.23
CA ALA A 101 -3.39 23.56 1.09
C ALA A 101 -4.37 23.21 2.22
N PRO A 102 -4.70 21.92 2.44
CA PRO A 102 -5.42 21.52 3.64
C PRO A 102 -4.68 21.94 4.91
N PRO A 103 -5.36 22.15 6.05
CA PRO A 103 -4.72 22.52 7.30
C PRO A 103 -3.57 21.58 7.67
N GLY A 104 -2.39 22.15 7.96
CA GLY A 104 -1.18 21.37 8.29
C GLY A 104 -0.50 20.68 7.12
N ALA A 105 -0.93 20.92 5.88
CA ALA A 105 -0.32 20.37 4.68
C ALA A 105 0.35 21.45 3.83
N THR A 106 1.18 21.04 2.89
CA THR A 106 1.82 21.88 1.87
C THR A 106 1.41 21.41 0.49
N LEU A 107 0.93 22.31 -0.38
CA LEU A 107 0.71 21.98 -1.80
C LEU A 107 2.06 21.87 -2.51
N VAL A 108 2.27 20.76 -3.19
CA VAL A 108 3.47 20.49 -4.00
C VAL A 108 3.17 20.77 -5.48
N ALA A 109 1.95 20.47 -5.90
CA ALA A 109 1.40 20.76 -7.22
C ALA A 109 -0.13 20.92 -7.12
N PRO A 110 -0.83 21.40 -8.16
CA PRO A 110 -2.29 21.46 -8.17
C PRO A 110 -2.92 20.10 -7.85
N GLY A 111 -3.72 20.05 -6.78
CA GLY A 111 -4.36 18.82 -6.31
C GLY A 111 -3.42 17.80 -5.68
N LEU A 112 -2.17 18.15 -5.37
CA LEU A 112 -1.21 17.30 -4.67
C LEU A 112 -0.72 18.00 -3.39
N ALA A 113 -1.03 17.42 -2.25
CA ALA A 113 -0.66 17.93 -0.93
C ALA A 113 0.20 16.92 -0.16
N VAL A 114 1.13 17.41 0.65
CA VAL A 114 1.95 16.60 1.54
C VAL A 114 1.85 17.12 2.97
N THR A 115 1.85 16.20 3.94
CA THR A 115 1.86 16.53 5.37
C THR A 115 2.65 15.48 6.15
N GLY A 116 3.19 15.86 7.31
CA GLY A 116 4.01 14.98 8.14
C GLY A 116 4.96 15.80 9.03
N SER A 117 6.04 15.16 9.53
CA SER A 117 7.09 15.89 10.22
C SER A 117 7.77 16.91 9.27
N PRO A 118 8.31 18.03 9.77
CA PRO A 118 8.98 19.00 8.92
C PRO A 118 10.12 18.40 8.08
N GLY A 119 10.79 17.38 8.60
CA GLY A 119 11.85 16.65 7.90
C GLY A 119 11.31 15.82 6.72
N SER A 120 10.26 15.05 6.97
CA SER A 120 9.65 14.19 5.95
C SER A 120 8.96 14.98 4.84
N VAL A 121 8.32 16.11 5.18
CA VAL A 121 7.74 17.03 4.17
C VAL A 121 8.83 17.63 3.29
N ARG A 122 9.94 18.11 3.86
CA ARG A 122 11.08 18.61 3.06
C ARG A 122 11.65 17.52 2.14
N ALA A 123 11.80 16.29 2.64
CA ALA A 123 12.28 15.16 1.85
C ALA A 123 11.35 14.86 0.67
N ALA A 124 10.03 14.84 0.89
CA ALA A 124 9.03 14.63 -0.16
C ALA A 124 9.07 15.72 -1.23
N ILE A 125 9.17 17.00 -0.83
CA ILE A 125 9.28 18.13 -1.75
C ILE A 125 10.60 18.08 -2.54
N ALA A 126 11.70 17.74 -1.88
CA ALA A 126 13.00 17.59 -2.54
C ALA A 126 12.96 16.46 -3.56
N GLN A 127 12.38 15.32 -3.22
CA GLN A 127 12.22 14.18 -4.13
C GLN A 127 11.33 14.55 -5.33
N TYR A 128 10.21 15.24 -5.11
CA TYR A 128 9.33 15.71 -6.17
C TYR A 128 10.06 16.54 -7.21
N LYS A 129 10.93 17.47 -6.77
CA LYS A 129 11.74 18.33 -7.65
C LYS A 129 12.69 17.55 -8.56
N THR A 130 13.05 16.33 -8.20
CA THR A 130 13.89 15.47 -9.05
C THR A 130 13.11 14.90 -10.26
N GLY A 131 11.77 14.89 -10.21
CA GLY A 131 10.90 14.27 -11.20
C GLY A 131 11.01 12.74 -11.26
N ARG A 132 11.71 12.10 -10.31
CA ARG A 132 12.00 10.66 -10.26
C ARG A 132 11.25 10.00 -9.11
N ASN A 133 10.80 8.76 -9.31
CA ASN A 133 10.16 7.98 -8.24
C ASN A 133 11.17 7.71 -7.11
N GLY A 134 10.80 7.98 -5.86
CA GLY A 134 11.68 7.79 -4.72
C GLY A 134 11.81 6.33 -4.27
N ALA A 135 10.74 5.52 -4.43
CA ALA A 135 10.72 4.11 -4.05
C ALA A 135 10.11 3.23 -5.16
N PRO A 136 10.77 3.09 -6.32
CA PRO A 136 10.23 2.38 -7.48
C PRO A 136 10.02 0.88 -7.22
N ASP A 137 10.85 0.27 -6.40
CA ASP A 137 10.75 -1.12 -5.98
C ASP A 137 9.47 -1.39 -5.16
N LEU A 138 9.17 -0.54 -4.16
CA LEU A 138 7.94 -0.65 -3.36
C LEU A 138 6.70 -0.38 -4.22
N LEU A 139 6.75 0.59 -5.11
CA LEU A 139 5.64 0.86 -6.04
C LEU A 139 5.37 -0.33 -6.96
N ALA A 140 6.41 -0.95 -7.53
CA ALA A 140 6.26 -2.11 -8.40
C ALA A 140 5.64 -3.31 -7.66
N ARG A 141 6.03 -3.54 -6.41
CA ARG A 141 5.45 -4.61 -5.57
C ARG A 141 4.02 -4.30 -5.17
N ALA A 142 3.72 -3.05 -4.84
CA ALA A 142 2.39 -2.61 -4.52
C ALA A 142 1.44 -2.72 -5.72
N ALA A 143 1.90 -2.53 -6.95
CA ALA A 143 1.07 -2.60 -8.15
C ALA A 143 0.34 -3.94 -8.28
N SER A 144 1.03 -5.06 -8.04
CA SER A 144 0.43 -6.39 -8.10
C SER A 144 -0.47 -6.71 -6.89
N LEU A 145 -0.13 -6.19 -5.70
CA LEU A 145 -0.87 -6.43 -4.48
C LEU A 145 -2.16 -5.59 -4.39
N ALA A 146 -2.13 -4.37 -4.93
CA ALA A 146 -3.20 -3.37 -4.81
C ALA A 146 -4.29 -3.51 -5.89
N ASP A 147 -4.16 -4.46 -6.82
CA ASP A 147 -5.15 -4.64 -7.88
C ASP A 147 -6.53 -4.99 -7.32
N GLY A 148 -7.55 -4.19 -7.66
CA GLY A 148 -8.90 -4.32 -7.14
C GLY A 148 -9.06 -4.11 -5.62
N ARG A 149 -8.06 -3.56 -4.93
CA ARG A 149 -8.05 -3.32 -3.47
C ARG A 149 -8.09 -1.83 -3.17
N GLN A 150 -8.84 -1.45 -2.13
CA GLN A 150 -8.91 -0.04 -1.69
C GLN A 150 -7.77 0.35 -0.77
N ILE A 151 -7.27 -0.59 0.04
CA ILE A 151 -6.20 -0.35 1.02
C ILE A 151 -5.09 -1.35 0.73
N TRP A 152 -3.84 -0.87 0.74
CA TRP A 152 -2.67 -1.73 0.59
C TRP A 152 -1.48 -1.15 1.35
N MET A 153 -0.54 -1.99 1.71
CA MET A 153 0.73 -1.61 2.30
C MET A 153 1.80 -2.61 1.88
N VAL A 154 3.00 -2.12 1.59
CA VAL A 154 4.21 -2.92 1.36
C VAL A 154 5.34 -2.38 2.22
N ALA A 155 6.17 -3.27 2.73
CA ALA A 155 7.34 -2.94 3.53
C ALA A 155 8.54 -3.75 3.04
N ARG A 156 9.72 -3.15 3.05
CA ARG A 156 10.98 -3.88 2.90
C ARG A 156 11.19 -4.78 4.10
N GLY A 157 11.72 -5.96 3.88
CA GLY A 157 11.96 -6.92 4.95
C GLY A 157 13.01 -6.46 5.96
N GLY A 158 12.92 -6.99 7.16
CA GLY A 158 13.81 -6.62 8.27
C GLY A 158 13.49 -5.26 8.91
N VAL A 159 12.54 -4.51 8.37
CA VAL A 159 12.09 -3.23 8.95
C VAL A 159 11.12 -3.51 10.10
N PRO A 160 11.38 -3.02 11.31
CA PRO A 160 10.43 -3.17 12.41
C PRO A 160 9.15 -2.36 12.11
N LEU A 161 8.02 -3.03 12.09
CA LEU A 161 6.73 -2.37 12.03
C LEU A 161 6.43 -1.71 13.38
N PRO A 162 5.77 -0.54 13.41
CA PRO A 162 5.42 0.16 14.66
C PRO A 162 4.20 -0.52 15.33
N VAL A 163 4.37 -1.81 15.68
CA VAL A 163 3.34 -2.62 16.33
C VAL A 163 3.77 -3.01 17.73
N THR A 164 2.84 -3.00 18.68
CA THR A 164 3.08 -3.28 20.10
C THR A 164 2.32 -4.53 20.56
N GLY A 165 2.60 -5.01 21.76
CA GLY A 165 1.94 -6.17 22.34
C GLY A 165 2.22 -7.46 21.57
N ASN A 166 1.22 -8.32 21.44
CA ASN A 166 1.35 -9.62 20.76
C ASN A 166 1.75 -9.49 19.28
N ALA A 167 1.44 -8.35 18.63
CA ALA A 167 1.84 -8.08 17.26
C ALA A 167 3.35 -7.83 17.10
N ALA A 168 4.10 -7.60 18.17
CA ALA A 168 5.57 -7.50 18.15
C ALA A 168 6.24 -8.80 17.65
N ASN A 169 5.59 -9.96 17.80
CA ASN A 169 6.06 -11.22 17.23
C ASN A 169 6.08 -11.20 15.70
N LEU A 170 5.25 -10.35 15.06
CA LEU A 170 5.26 -10.15 13.62
C LEU A 170 6.60 -9.58 13.14
N ASN A 171 7.22 -8.69 13.90
CA ASN A 171 8.54 -8.14 13.55
C ASN A 171 9.63 -9.23 13.51
N ARG A 172 9.54 -10.23 14.39
CA ARG A 172 10.44 -11.38 14.36
C ARG A 172 10.22 -12.21 13.10
N LEU A 173 8.97 -12.46 12.75
CA LEU A 173 8.57 -13.20 11.58
C LEU A 173 9.06 -12.53 10.27
N LEU A 174 9.02 -11.19 10.21
CA LEU A 174 9.39 -10.41 9.04
C LEU A 174 10.90 -10.19 8.88
N ARG A 175 11.73 -10.60 9.85
CA ARG A 175 13.17 -10.33 9.86
C ARG A 175 13.88 -10.88 8.62
N ASP A 176 13.55 -12.11 8.24
CA ASP A 176 14.21 -12.85 7.17
C ASP A 176 13.43 -12.81 5.85
N THR A 177 12.51 -11.84 5.74
CA THR A 177 11.83 -11.55 4.48
C THR A 177 12.62 -10.53 3.64
N GLU A 178 12.42 -10.56 2.34
CA GLU A 178 12.87 -9.53 1.40
C GLU A 178 11.88 -8.36 1.42
N TYR A 179 10.59 -8.67 1.43
CA TYR A 179 9.51 -7.72 1.66
C TYR A 179 8.26 -8.44 2.16
N ALA A 180 7.34 -7.65 2.73
CA ALA A 180 6.00 -8.10 3.08
C ALA A 180 4.97 -7.07 2.63
N GLY A 181 3.74 -7.51 2.41
CA GLY A 181 2.64 -6.63 2.05
C GLY A 181 1.30 -7.16 2.53
N ILE A 182 0.34 -6.26 2.60
CA ILE A 182 -1.05 -6.56 2.90
C ILE A 182 -1.95 -5.71 2.01
N ALA A 183 -3.06 -6.29 1.57
CA ALA A 183 -4.09 -5.56 0.83
C ALA A 183 -5.48 -5.94 1.32
N VAL A 184 -6.39 -4.98 1.28
CA VAL A 184 -7.76 -5.13 1.76
C VAL A 184 -8.74 -4.63 0.72
N ARG A 185 -9.74 -5.45 0.43
CA ARG A 185 -10.93 -5.09 -0.35
C ARG A 185 -12.15 -5.08 0.56
N LEU A 186 -12.87 -3.96 0.52
CA LEU A 186 -14.14 -3.75 1.22
C LEU A 186 -15.23 -3.57 0.16
N GLY A 187 -15.94 -4.66 -0.12
CA GLY A 187 -17.10 -4.68 -1.03
C GLY A 187 -18.38 -4.98 -0.26
N SER A 188 -19.20 -5.92 -0.76
CA SER A 188 -20.32 -6.53 0.00
C SER A 188 -19.83 -7.39 1.16
N GLY A 189 -18.53 -7.72 1.18
CA GLY A 189 -17.80 -8.42 2.23
C GLY A 189 -16.39 -7.86 2.36
N ILE A 190 -15.54 -8.58 3.05
CA ILE A 190 -14.12 -8.23 3.26
C ILE A 190 -13.21 -9.28 2.66
N GLU A 191 -12.17 -8.84 1.98
CA GLU A 191 -11.06 -9.67 1.56
C GLU A 191 -9.76 -9.04 2.04
N ILE A 192 -8.94 -9.85 2.69
CA ILE A 192 -7.61 -9.48 3.16
C ILE A 192 -6.64 -10.47 2.54
N GLU A 193 -5.59 -9.96 1.95
CA GLU A 193 -4.47 -10.75 1.46
C GLU A 193 -3.18 -10.19 2.03
N ALA A 194 -2.40 -11.06 2.67
CA ALA A 194 -1.06 -10.74 3.13
C ALA A 194 -0.06 -11.61 2.36
N THR A 195 1.05 -11.01 1.96
CA THR A 195 2.13 -11.69 1.25
C THR A 195 3.45 -11.40 1.94
N ALA A 196 4.27 -12.42 2.12
CA ALA A 196 5.65 -12.29 2.56
C ALA A 196 6.56 -13.06 1.60
N VAL A 197 7.68 -12.49 1.23
CA VAL A 197 8.68 -13.15 0.40
C VAL A 197 9.95 -13.32 1.20
N GLY A 198 10.30 -14.58 1.49
CA GLY A 198 11.54 -14.93 2.17
C GLY A 198 12.77 -14.57 1.33
N ARG A 199 13.90 -14.32 1.96
CA ARG A 199 15.19 -14.12 1.26
C ARG A 199 15.65 -15.40 0.55
N THR A 200 15.26 -16.56 1.08
CA THR A 200 15.51 -17.90 0.54
C THR A 200 14.22 -18.73 0.61
N ALA A 201 14.19 -19.87 -0.08
CA ALA A 201 13.09 -20.84 0.02
C ALA A 201 12.93 -21.36 1.46
N GLU A 202 14.05 -21.56 2.17
CA GLU A 202 14.05 -21.97 3.57
C GLU A 202 13.41 -20.91 4.47
N ALA A 203 13.78 -19.63 4.33
CA ALA A 203 13.14 -18.54 5.07
C ALA A 203 11.63 -18.46 4.78
N GLY A 204 11.21 -18.75 3.53
CA GLY A 204 9.78 -18.86 3.20
C GLY A 204 9.08 -20.01 3.93
N ARG A 205 9.74 -21.18 4.04
CA ARG A 205 9.22 -22.33 4.77
C ARG A 205 9.08 -22.03 6.26
N GLU A 206 10.14 -21.50 6.87
CA GLU A 206 10.13 -21.12 8.29
C GLU A 206 9.07 -20.05 8.59
N PHE A 207 8.89 -19.08 7.68
CA PHE A 207 7.83 -18.09 7.80
C PHE A 207 6.45 -18.74 7.82
N GLU A 208 6.16 -19.67 6.90
CA GLU A 208 4.89 -20.39 6.84
C GLU A 208 4.62 -21.16 8.14
N GLU A 209 5.61 -21.95 8.61
CA GLU A 209 5.50 -22.77 9.82
C GLU A 209 5.24 -21.90 11.05
N ASN A 210 6.01 -20.82 11.22
CA ASN A 210 5.83 -19.87 12.33
C ASN A 210 4.48 -19.16 12.28
N LEU A 211 4.01 -18.75 11.08
CA LEU A 211 2.70 -18.13 10.91
C LEU A 211 1.58 -19.08 11.33
N ARG A 212 1.65 -20.35 10.90
CA ARG A 212 0.67 -21.39 11.30
C ARG A 212 0.68 -21.63 12.81
N ALA A 213 1.86 -21.67 13.42
CA ALA A 213 2.01 -21.82 14.87
C ALA A 213 1.38 -20.63 15.62
N ILE A 214 1.67 -19.39 15.20
CA ILE A 214 1.10 -18.19 15.80
C ILE A 214 -0.43 -18.19 15.70
N LEU A 215 -0.99 -18.52 14.54
CA LEU A 215 -2.44 -18.59 14.35
C LEU A 215 -3.08 -19.66 15.24
N SER A 216 -2.44 -20.84 15.36
CA SER A 216 -2.92 -21.92 16.24
C SER A 216 -2.90 -21.51 17.70
N LEU A 217 -1.82 -20.89 18.16
CA LEU A 217 -1.71 -20.37 19.54
C LEU A 217 -2.73 -19.25 19.80
N THR A 218 -2.94 -18.37 18.83
CA THR A 218 -3.93 -17.27 18.96
C THR A 218 -5.34 -17.84 19.01
N ALA A 219 -5.66 -18.86 18.22
CA ALA A 219 -6.95 -19.54 18.27
C ALA A 219 -7.17 -20.21 19.64
N ALA A 220 -6.16 -20.89 20.20
CA ALA A 220 -6.23 -21.51 21.50
C ALA A 220 -6.41 -20.46 22.62
N ALA A 221 -5.65 -19.37 22.59
CA ALA A 221 -5.77 -18.27 23.54
C ALA A 221 -7.13 -17.56 23.46
N SER A 222 -7.77 -17.60 22.28
CA SER A 222 -9.08 -16.99 22.05
C SER A 222 -10.26 -17.98 22.20
N ALA A 223 -10.05 -19.14 22.84
CA ALA A 223 -11.06 -20.20 22.92
C ALA A 223 -12.43 -19.75 23.48
N ARG A 224 -12.43 -18.71 24.32
CA ARG A 224 -13.65 -18.08 24.86
C ARG A 224 -14.35 -17.10 23.89
N GLN A 225 -13.77 -16.87 22.73
CA GLN A 225 -14.27 -15.94 21.70
C GLN A 225 -14.50 -16.72 20.39
N PRO A 226 -15.62 -17.43 20.24
CA PRO A 226 -15.85 -18.33 19.12
C PRO A 226 -15.79 -17.62 17.76
N ASP A 227 -16.20 -16.34 17.69
CA ASP A 227 -16.11 -15.53 16.48
C ASP A 227 -14.65 -15.29 16.04
N VAL A 228 -13.75 -15.06 16.98
CA VAL A 228 -12.29 -14.89 16.72
C VAL A 228 -11.70 -16.21 16.23
N VAL A 229 -12.02 -17.31 16.91
CA VAL A 229 -11.55 -18.65 16.52
C VAL A 229 -12.02 -19.00 15.11
N ALA A 230 -13.29 -18.77 14.80
CA ALA A 230 -13.85 -19.03 13.46
C ALA A 230 -13.13 -18.21 12.38
N LEU A 231 -12.84 -16.95 12.69
CA LEU A 231 -12.10 -16.05 11.79
C LEU A 231 -10.68 -16.55 11.53
N ILE A 232 -9.93 -16.91 12.58
CA ILE A 232 -8.57 -17.43 12.47
C ILE A 232 -8.56 -18.71 11.64
N ARG A 233 -9.51 -19.61 11.85
CA ARG A 233 -9.64 -20.87 11.11
C ARG A 233 -10.00 -20.67 9.64
N SER A 234 -10.57 -19.54 9.26
CA SER A 234 -10.89 -19.23 7.87
C SER A 234 -9.69 -18.67 7.08
N ILE A 235 -8.59 -18.37 7.75
CA ILE A 235 -7.36 -17.92 7.08
C ILE A 235 -6.74 -19.08 6.32
N GLN A 236 -6.58 -18.91 5.01
CA GLN A 236 -5.90 -19.84 4.14
C GLN A 236 -4.45 -19.43 3.97
N ILE A 237 -3.51 -20.35 4.19
CA ILE A 237 -2.08 -20.09 3.99
C ILE A 237 -1.61 -20.99 2.84
N ARG A 238 -0.92 -20.41 1.87
CA ARG A 238 -0.29 -21.08 0.73
C ARG A 238 1.14 -20.59 0.60
N ARG A 239 2.06 -21.52 0.29
CA ARG A 239 3.44 -21.19 -0.03
C ARG A 239 3.77 -21.67 -1.44
N GLU A 240 4.43 -20.83 -2.18
CA GLU A 240 5.03 -21.11 -3.48
C GLU A 240 6.49 -20.68 -3.41
N ASP A 241 7.40 -21.64 -3.40
CA ASP A 241 8.83 -21.43 -3.21
C ASP A 241 9.11 -20.58 -1.95
N ARG A 242 9.64 -19.37 -2.11
CA ARG A 242 9.93 -18.42 -1.02
C ARG A 242 8.78 -17.46 -0.69
N THR A 243 7.67 -17.54 -1.43
CA THR A 243 6.52 -16.65 -1.25
C THR A 243 5.44 -17.34 -0.41
N VAL A 244 5.04 -16.70 0.68
CA VAL A 244 3.92 -17.12 1.52
C VAL A 244 2.80 -16.13 1.36
N ARG A 245 1.59 -16.64 1.07
CA ARG A 245 0.35 -15.87 1.01
C ARG A 245 -0.62 -16.35 2.06
N ALA A 246 -1.16 -15.41 2.82
CA ALA A 246 -2.26 -15.65 3.74
C ALA A 246 -3.48 -14.86 3.27
N SER A 247 -4.61 -15.52 3.10
CA SER A 247 -5.84 -14.87 2.64
C SER A 247 -7.01 -15.17 3.57
N LEU A 248 -7.83 -14.15 3.76
CA LEU A 248 -9.10 -14.22 4.46
C LEU A 248 -10.15 -13.57 3.58
N SER A 249 -11.22 -14.29 3.31
CA SER A 249 -12.38 -13.76 2.59
C SER A 249 -13.65 -14.11 3.33
N GLY A 250 -14.59 -13.17 3.36
CA GLY A 250 -15.87 -13.40 4.00
C GLY A 250 -16.92 -12.37 3.59
N GLY A 251 -18.18 -12.80 3.59
CA GLY A 251 -19.31 -11.92 3.32
C GLY A 251 -19.56 -10.89 4.43
N ALA A 252 -20.68 -10.19 4.37
CA ALA A 252 -21.05 -9.12 5.30
C ALA A 252 -20.95 -9.53 6.77
N ALA A 253 -21.37 -10.75 7.12
CA ALA A 253 -21.28 -11.26 8.50
C ALA A 253 -19.83 -11.39 9.01
N ALA A 254 -18.89 -11.79 8.17
CA ALA A 254 -17.47 -11.85 8.53
C ALA A 254 -16.87 -10.45 8.66
N ALA A 255 -17.25 -9.53 7.78
CA ALA A 255 -16.88 -8.12 7.87
C ALA A 255 -17.36 -7.50 9.18
N ASP A 256 -18.62 -7.72 9.56
CA ASP A 256 -19.19 -7.21 10.82
C ASP A 256 -18.48 -7.79 12.07
N ARG A 257 -18.02 -9.06 12.01
CA ARG A 257 -17.21 -9.65 13.10
C ARG A 257 -15.85 -8.97 13.21
N LEU A 258 -15.14 -8.81 12.07
CA LEU A 258 -13.85 -8.14 12.03
C LEU A 258 -13.92 -6.71 12.55
N LEU A 259 -14.92 -5.95 12.12
CA LEU A 259 -15.11 -4.56 12.56
C LEU A 259 -15.39 -4.44 14.06
N ARG A 260 -16.01 -5.46 14.68
CA ARG A 260 -16.17 -5.51 16.15
C ARG A 260 -14.87 -5.75 16.92
N LEU A 261 -13.85 -6.33 16.27
CA LEU A 261 -12.54 -6.57 16.89
C LEU A 261 -11.62 -5.35 16.83
N VAL A 262 -11.94 -4.35 15.99
CA VAL A 262 -11.19 -3.10 15.95
C VAL A 262 -11.50 -2.31 17.22
N PRO A 263 -10.49 -1.87 18.00
CA PRO A 263 -10.72 -1.04 19.18
C PRO A 263 -11.51 0.22 18.83
N ARG A 264 -12.46 0.58 19.67
CA ARG A 264 -13.30 1.79 19.52
C ARG A 264 -12.57 3.02 20.03
#